data_b1d9fd3cba652933871bf3bbd6420c09
#
_entry.id   b1d9fd3cba652933871bf3bbd6420c09
#
_cell.length_a   1.000
_cell.length_b   1.000
_cell.length_c   1.000
_cell.angle_alpha   90.00
_cell.angle_beta   90.00
_cell.angle_gamma   90.00
#
_symmetry.space_group_name_H-M   'P 1'
#
loop_
_entity.id
_entity.type
_entity.pdbx_description
1 polymer ?
#
loop_
_entity_poly.entity_id
_entity_poly.type
_entity_poly.pdbx_seq_one_letter_code
_entity_poly.pdbx_strand_id
1 'polypeptide(L)'
;KNKMLIEGIQNINLTDILHAKRLGYKIKLLSISEIKNKKLIERVHPCLVLKHSHLANIDGVLNAVVIDGLPIGRSILQGEGAGPGPTSSALLSDLYSIVKGNIQYPFGVSYTRRNKIANFDVSKHSCSSYLRIEVKDVPGVLSSITKTFANYNISIKNLIQNPYKKNKKASIIIITHENLEKNYRNLLK
;
A
#
# COMPACT_ATOMS: atom_id res chain seq x y z
N LYS A 1 6.63 17.88 -10.38
CA LYS A 1 5.77 17.52 -9.22
C LYS A 1 5.37 16.06 -9.37
N ASN A 2 5.77 15.19 -8.43
CA ASN A 2 5.40 13.78 -8.47
C ASN A 2 3.87 13.66 -8.40
N LYS A 3 3.30 13.10 -9.45
CA LYS A 3 1.86 12.82 -9.56
C LYS A 3 1.49 11.48 -8.93
N MET A 4 2.46 10.71 -8.48
CA MET A 4 2.36 9.38 -7.90
C MET A 4 2.90 9.39 -6.46
N LEU A 5 2.25 8.71 -5.54
CA LEU A 5 2.77 8.44 -4.19
C LEU A 5 3.69 7.21 -4.25
N ILE A 6 4.96 7.40 -3.94
CA ILE A 6 5.94 6.31 -3.91
C ILE A 6 6.62 6.32 -2.55
N GLU A 7 6.44 5.25 -1.79
CA GLU A 7 7.10 5.02 -0.50
C GLU A 7 7.67 3.60 -0.49
N GLY A 8 8.93 3.48 -0.11
CA GLY A 8 9.60 2.19 0.03
C GLY A 8 9.39 1.57 1.42
N ILE A 9 10.08 0.44 1.62
CA ILE A 9 10.00 -0.35 2.86
C ILE A 9 11.13 -0.03 3.85
N GLN A 10 11.99 0.96 3.56
CA GLN A 10 13.20 1.25 4.35
C GLN A 10 12.89 1.60 5.81
N ASN A 11 11.73 2.17 6.07
CA ASN A 11 11.29 2.57 7.40
C ASN A 11 10.47 1.50 8.13
N ILE A 12 10.21 0.35 7.48
CA ILE A 12 9.49 -0.77 8.07
C ILE A 12 10.47 -1.67 8.79
N ASN A 13 10.25 -1.93 10.06
CA ASN A 13 11.08 -2.80 10.88
C ASN A 13 10.27 -3.97 11.49
N LEU A 14 10.96 -4.88 12.18
CA LEU A 14 10.34 -6.04 12.81
C LEU A 14 9.23 -5.63 13.80
N THR A 15 9.40 -4.52 14.50
CA THR A 15 8.40 -4.00 15.44
C THR A 15 7.08 -3.70 14.75
N ASP A 16 7.14 -3.07 13.56
CA ASP A 16 5.95 -2.76 12.76
C ASP A 16 5.23 -4.03 12.30
N ILE A 17 6.00 -5.04 11.87
CA ILE A 17 5.46 -6.33 11.44
C ILE A 17 4.75 -7.05 12.60
N LEU A 18 5.36 -7.05 13.80
CA LEU A 18 4.77 -7.66 14.99
C LEU A 18 3.49 -6.93 15.43
N HIS A 19 3.46 -5.60 15.36
CA HIS A 19 2.28 -4.82 15.69
C HIS A 19 1.16 -5.01 14.67
N ALA A 20 1.47 -4.99 13.38
CA ALA A 20 0.51 -5.31 12.34
C ALA A 20 -0.13 -6.69 12.57
N LYS A 21 0.70 -7.70 12.89
CA LYS A 21 0.22 -9.07 13.19
C LYS A 21 -0.74 -9.09 14.39
N ARG A 22 -0.42 -8.38 15.48
CA ARG A 22 -1.28 -8.28 16.69
C ARG A 22 -2.61 -7.61 16.38
N LEU A 23 -2.62 -6.64 15.47
CA LEU A 23 -3.82 -5.92 15.03
C LEU A 23 -4.61 -6.66 13.94
N GLY A 24 -4.20 -7.87 13.55
CA GLY A 24 -4.89 -8.68 12.54
C GLY A 24 -4.54 -8.32 11.10
N TYR A 25 -3.38 -7.68 10.88
CA TYR A 25 -2.89 -7.30 9.56
C TYR A 25 -1.56 -7.98 9.22
N LYS A 26 -1.23 -8.00 7.92
CA LYS A 26 0.12 -8.16 7.38
C LYS A 26 0.52 -6.88 6.65
N ILE A 27 1.82 -6.55 6.65
CA ILE A 27 2.36 -5.45 5.85
C ILE A 27 2.77 -6.03 4.50
N LYS A 28 2.25 -5.46 3.41
CA LYS A 28 2.60 -5.80 2.03
C LYS A 28 2.94 -4.53 1.26
N LEU A 29 3.97 -4.57 0.44
CA LEU A 29 4.23 -3.51 -0.53
C LEU A 29 3.28 -3.69 -1.70
N LEU A 30 2.40 -2.74 -1.93
CA LEU A 30 1.41 -2.80 -3.00
C LEU A 30 1.63 -1.68 -4.01
N SER A 31 1.54 -2.07 -5.28
CA SER A 31 1.35 -1.14 -6.39
C SER A 31 -0.15 -1.08 -6.70
N ILE A 32 -0.74 0.10 -6.56
CA ILE A 32 -2.18 0.29 -6.68
C ILE A 32 -2.45 1.32 -7.77
N SER A 33 -3.32 0.95 -8.70
CA SER A 33 -3.80 1.84 -9.77
C SER A 33 -5.32 1.78 -9.78
N GLU A 34 -5.99 2.92 -9.68
CA GLU A 34 -7.44 3.00 -9.67
C GLU A 34 -7.93 4.22 -10.45
N ILE A 35 -9.12 4.11 -11.04
CA ILE A 35 -9.80 5.22 -11.70
C ILE A 35 -10.90 5.74 -10.79
N LYS A 36 -10.77 6.99 -10.35
CA LYS A 36 -11.76 7.68 -9.52
C LYS A 36 -12.14 9.00 -10.18
N ASN A 37 -13.44 9.24 -10.39
CA ASN A 37 -13.93 10.45 -11.05
C ASN A 37 -13.24 10.74 -12.40
N LYS A 38 -13.08 9.71 -13.24
CA LYS A 38 -12.39 9.76 -14.53
C LYS A 38 -10.93 10.23 -14.45
N LYS A 39 -10.29 10.10 -13.29
CA LYS A 39 -8.87 10.42 -13.07
C LYS A 39 -8.15 9.20 -12.53
N LEU A 40 -6.88 9.05 -12.91
CA LEU A 40 -6.02 7.97 -12.50
C LEU A 40 -5.32 8.29 -11.18
N ILE A 41 -5.44 7.39 -10.22
CA ILE A 41 -4.66 7.40 -8.96
C ILE A 41 -3.65 6.27 -9.05
N GLU A 42 -2.38 6.60 -8.86
CA GLU A 42 -1.30 5.62 -8.83
C GLU A 42 -0.48 5.81 -7.57
N ARG A 43 -0.20 4.71 -6.88
CA ARG A 43 0.59 4.70 -5.66
C ARG A 43 1.32 3.39 -5.46
N VAL A 44 2.52 3.47 -4.91
CA VAL A 44 3.32 2.30 -4.48
C VAL A 44 3.75 2.59 -3.05
N HIS A 45 3.25 1.82 -2.10
CA HIS A 45 3.62 2.00 -0.69
C HIS A 45 3.31 0.75 0.13
N PRO A 46 3.94 0.61 1.33
CA PRO A 46 3.54 -0.40 2.30
C PRO A 46 2.09 -0.23 2.74
N CYS A 47 1.33 -1.31 2.74
CA CYS A 47 -0.07 -1.32 3.14
C CYS A 47 -0.31 -2.32 4.26
N LEU A 48 -1.18 -1.97 5.21
CA LEU A 48 -1.77 -2.92 6.14
C LEU A 48 -2.89 -3.68 5.44
N VAL A 49 -2.67 -4.97 5.22
CA VAL A 49 -3.62 -5.85 4.54
C VAL A 49 -4.24 -6.79 5.58
N LEU A 50 -5.56 -6.92 5.58
CA LEU A 50 -6.25 -7.82 6.52
C LEU A 50 -5.71 -9.24 6.40
N LYS A 51 -5.38 -9.87 7.53
CA LYS A 51 -4.74 -11.19 7.61
C LYS A 51 -5.49 -12.28 6.85
N HIS A 52 -6.81 -12.17 6.78
CA HIS A 52 -7.67 -13.15 6.11
C HIS A 52 -7.97 -12.81 4.63
N SER A 53 -7.39 -11.72 4.09
CA SER A 53 -7.52 -11.39 2.68
C SER A 53 -6.62 -12.25 1.79
N HIS A 54 -6.99 -12.43 0.52
CA HIS A 54 -6.17 -13.15 -0.45
C HIS A 54 -4.76 -12.55 -0.56
N LEU A 55 -4.64 -11.23 -0.63
CA LEU A 55 -3.34 -10.54 -0.74
C LEU A 55 -2.42 -10.80 0.45
N ALA A 56 -2.97 -11.00 1.64
CA ALA A 56 -2.17 -11.30 2.83
C ALA A 56 -1.45 -12.65 2.75
N ASN A 57 -1.96 -13.57 1.94
CA ASN A 57 -1.44 -14.94 1.82
C ASN A 57 -0.52 -15.15 0.61
N ILE A 58 -0.20 -14.08 -0.11
CA ILE A 58 0.81 -14.10 -1.18
C ILE A 58 2.18 -13.96 -0.53
N ASP A 59 2.87 -15.07 -0.30
CA ASP A 59 4.16 -15.12 0.40
C ASP A 59 5.24 -15.80 -0.48
N GLY A 60 6.50 -15.64 -0.11
CA GLY A 60 7.66 -16.24 -0.80
C GLY A 60 7.85 -15.70 -2.22
N VAL A 61 7.95 -16.58 -3.19
CA VAL A 61 8.16 -16.26 -4.62
C VAL A 61 6.87 -15.92 -5.37
N LEU A 62 5.71 -16.02 -4.69
CA LEU A 62 4.42 -15.76 -5.29
C LEU A 62 4.20 -14.26 -5.49
N ASN A 63 3.67 -13.94 -6.67
CA ASN A 63 3.13 -12.62 -7.00
C ASN A 63 1.63 -12.74 -7.29
N ALA A 64 0.91 -11.64 -7.11
CA ALA A 64 -0.49 -11.59 -7.48
C ALA A 64 -0.87 -10.24 -8.06
N VAL A 65 -1.83 -10.27 -8.98
CA VAL A 65 -2.54 -9.09 -9.49
C VAL A 65 -4.01 -9.25 -9.15
N VAL A 66 -4.57 -8.25 -8.48
CA VAL A 66 -6.01 -8.16 -8.21
C VAL A 66 -6.60 -7.11 -9.11
N ILE A 67 -7.63 -7.49 -9.86
CA ILE A 67 -8.34 -6.62 -10.78
C ILE A 67 -9.79 -6.53 -10.29
N ASP A 68 -10.21 -5.33 -9.95
CA ASP A 68 -11.62 -5.02 -9.67
C ASP A 68 -12.18 -4.22 -10.85
N GLY A 69 -13.17 -4.78 -11.56
CA GLY A 69 -13.71 -4.14 -12.75
C GLY A 69 -15.16 -4.57 -13.05
N LEU A 70 -15.84 -3.78 -13.84
CA LEU A 70 -17.19 -4.09 -14.34
C LEU A 70 -17.10 -4.51 -15.81
N PRO A 71 -17.84 -5.54 -16.24
CA PRO A 71 -18.79 -6.37 -15.47
C PRO A 71 -18.16 -7.58 -14.76
N ILE A 72 -16.84 -7.81 -14.89
CA ILE A 72 -16.15 -9.03 -14.45
C ILE A 72 -16.15 -9.20 -12.90
N GLY A 73 -16.29 -8.11 -12.15
CA GLY A 73 -16.14 -8.15 -10.69
C GLY A 73 -14.66 -8.24 -10.29
N ARG A 74 -14.38 -9.01 -9.24
CA ARG A 74 -13.02 -9.22 -8.74
C ARG A 74 -12.39 -10.45 -9.36
N SER A 75 -11.24 -10.26 -10.02
CA SER A 75 -10.36 -11.32 -10.51
C SER A 75 -9.03 -11.27 -9.77
N ILE A 76 -8.47 -12.45 -9.48
CA ILE A 76 -7.16 -12.61 -8.85
C ILE A 76 -6.32 -13.54 -9.70
N LEU A 77 -5.20 -13.04 -10.18
CA LEU A 77 -4.18 -13.80 -10.89
C LEU A 77 -3.01 -13.99 -9.93
N GLN A 78 -2.60 -15.22 -9.70
CA GLN A 78 -1.49 -15.57 -8.81
C GLN A 78 -0.59 -16.57 -9.50
N GLY A 79 0.73 -16.38 -9.33
CA GLY A 79 1.74 -17.29 -9.84
C GLY A 79 3.11 -16.98 -9.27
N GLU A 80 4.04 -17.88 -9.52
CA GLU A 80 5.44 -17.68 -9.18
C GLU A 80 6.03 -16.60 -10.11
N GLY A 81 6.66 -15.57 -9.53
CA GLY A 81 7.29 -14.49 -10.28
C GLY A 81 8.80 -14.63 -10.41
N ALA A 82 9.42 -15.48 -9.59
CA ALA A 82 10.85 -15.68 -9.56
C ALA A 82 11.22 -17.17 -9.62
N GLY A 83 12.42 -17.46 -10.10
CA GLY A 83 12.96 -18.82 -10.21
C GLY A 83 13.21 -19.24 -11.66
N PRO A 84 14.09 -20.25 -11.88
CA PRO A 84 14.47 -20.67 -13.23
C PRO A 84 13.29 -21.25 -14.02
N GLY A 85 12.42 -22.03 -13.39
CA GLY A 85 11.26 -22.65 -14.02
C GLY A 85 10.25 -21.62 -14.56
N PRO A 86 9.66 -20.77 -13.71
CA PRO A 86 8.71 -19.76 -14.14
C PRO A 86 9.28 -18.80 -15.20
N THR A 87 10.53 -18.37 -15.02
CA THR A 87 11.20 -17.46 -15.97
C THR A 87 11.41 -18.12 -17.32
N SER A 88 11.90 -19.36 -17.36
CA SER A 88 12.10 -20.11 -18.61
C SER A 88 10.77 -20.36 -19.31
N SER A 89 9.72 -20.72 -18.57
CA SER A 89 8.38 -20.94 -19.12
C SER A 89 7.83 -19.69 -19.78
N ALA A 90 7.97 -18.53 -19.14
CA ALA A 90 7.52 -17.25 -19.69
C ALA A 90 8.27 -16.89 -20.97
N LEU A 91 9.62 -17.00 -20.97
CA LEU A 91 10.45 -16.73 -22.14
C LEU A 91 10.09 -17.63 -23.32
N LEU A 92 9.94 -18.94 -23.09
CA LEU A 92 9.58 -19.91 -24.14
C LEU A 92 8.17 -19.63 -24.68
N SER A 93 7.22 -19.25 -23.82
CA SER A 93 5.86 -18.86 -24.24
C SER A 93 5.88 -17.65 -25.18
N ASP A 94 6.68 -16.64 -24.84
CA ASP A 94 6.81 -15.44 -25.66
C ASP A 94 7.48 -15.73 -27.00
N LEU A 95 8.57 -16.50 -27.00
CA LEU A 95 9.25 -16.94 -28.22
C LEU A 95 8.30 -17.74 -29.14
N TYR A 96 7.54 -18.67 -28.55
CA TYR A 96 6.56 -19.45 -29.29
C TYR A 96 5.46 -18.59 -29.91
N SER A 97 4.98 -17.60 -29.17
CA SER A 97 3.99 -16.65 -29.67
C SER A 97 4.51 -15.82 -30.84
N ILE A 98 5.78 -15.38 -30.78
CA ILE A 98 6.44 -14.65 -31.86
C ILE A 98 6.57 -15.52 -33.09
N VAL A 99 7.07 -16.76 -32.95
CA VAL A 99 7.24 -17.69 -34.05
C VAL A 99 5.93 -18.01 -34.77
N LYS A 100 4.83 -18.11 -34.01
CA LYS A 100 3.48 -18.30 -34.55
C LYS A 100 2.86 -17.06 -35.18
N GLY A 101 3.50 -15.90 -35.09
CA GLY A 101 2.96 -14.64 -35.57
C GLY A 101 1.83 -14.07 -34.69
N ASN A 102 1.65 -14.57 -33.48
CA ASN A 102 0.66 -14.12 -32.53
C ASN A 102 1.12 -12.81 -31.84
N ILE A 103 1.45 -11.80 -32.62
CA ILE A 103 1.86 -10.49 -32.09
C ILE A 103 0.60 -9.63 -31.95
N GLN A 104 0.21 -9.40 -30.70
CA GLN A 104 -0.93 -8.53 -30.38
C GLN A 104 -0.48 -7.26 -29.67
N TYR A 105 -1.20 -6.18 -29.91
CA TYR A 105 -0.97 -4.97 -29.13
C TYR A 105 -1.35 -5.21 -27.67
N PRO A 106 -0.51 -4.82 -26.70
CA PRO A 106 -0.90 -4.80 -25.30
C PRO A 106 -2.22 -4.03 -25.16
N PHE A 107 -3.19 -4.59 -24.45
CA PHE A 107 -4.56 -4.05 -24.30
C PHE A 107 -5.40 -4.00 -25.59
N GLY A 108 -5.04 -4.75 -26.64
CA GLY A 108 -5.82 -4.88 -27.87
C GLY A 108 -5.86 -3.64 -28.78
N VAL A 109 -5.18 -2.54 -28.40
CA VAL A 109 -5.16 -1.30 -29.17
C VAL A 109 -3.75 -0.73 -29.33
N SER A 110 -3.49 -0.09 -30.48
CA SER A 110 -2.22 0.60 -30.72
C SER A 110 -2.01 1.74 -29.73
N TYR A 111 -0.74 2.06 -29.45
CA TYR A 111 -0.39 3.16 -28.55
C TYR A 111 -1.05 4.51 -28.96
N THR A 112 -1.14 4.78 -30.25
CA THR A 112 -1.73 6.02 -30.80
C THR A 112 -3.22 6.14 -30.56
N ARG A 113 -3.92 5.02 -30.35
CA ARG A 113 -5.38 5.00 -30.09
C ARG A 113 -5.72 4.97 -28.61
N ARG A 114 -4.72 5.02 -27.70
CA ARG A 114 -4.97 5.03 -26.26
C ARG A 114 -5.34 6.42 -25.78
N ASN A 115 -6.41 6.50 -25.02
CA ASN A 115 -6.81 7.74 -24.39
C ASN A 115 -5.90 8.06 -23.19
N LYS A 116 -5.47 9.32 -23.10
CA LYS A 116 -4.76 9.80 -21.91
C LYS A 116 -5.75 10.10 -20.80
N ILE A 117 -5.55 9.53 -19.62
CA ILE A 117 -6.34 9.83 -18.42
C ILE A 117 -5.57 10.85 -17.60
N ALA A 118 -6.26 11.89 -17.12
CA ALA A 118 -5.65 12.88 -16.23
C ALA A 118 -5.38 12.25 -14.85
N ASN A 119 -4.26 12.63 -14.24
CA ASN A 119 -3.94 12.15 -12.90
C ASN A 119 -4.81 12.83 -11.84
N PHE A 120 -5.16 12.05 -10.82
CA PHE A 120 -5.81 12.56 -9.64
C PHE A 120 -4.79 13.29 -8.74
N ASP A 121 -5.26 14.30 -8.03
CA ASP A 121 -4.45 14.97 -7.01
C ASP A 121 -4.39 14.09 -5.75
N VAL A 122 -3.25 13.44 -5.52
CA VAL A 122 -3.03 12.51 -4.38
C VAL A 122 -3.31 13.18 -3.04
N SER A 123 -3.11 14.49 -2.90
CA SER A 123 -3.39 15.22 -1.66
C SER A 123 -4.86 15.13 -1.23
N LYS A 124 -5.76 14.87 -2.19
CA LYS A 124 -7.22 14.69 -1.99
C LYS A 124 -7.62 13.22 -1.86
N HIS A 125 -6.67 12.30 -1.87
CA HIS A 125 -6.96 10.89 -1.62
C HIS A 125 -7.29 10.70 -0.13
N SER A 126 -8.35 9.92 0.15
CA SER A 126 -8.74 9.55 1.51
C SER A 126 -8.21 8.14 1.81
N CYS A 127 -7.49 8.00 2.89
CA CYS A 127 -6.95 6.73 3.36
C CYS A 127 -6.82 6.70 4.89
N SER A 128 -6.79 5.49 5.44
CA SER A 128 -6.34 5.27 6.82
C SER A 128 -4.82 5.14 6.84
N SER A 129 -4.18 5.63 7.87
CA SER A 129 -2.73 5.59 8.01
C SER A 129 -2.29 4.84 9.25
N TYR A 130 -1.16 4.15 9.14
CA TYR A 130 -0.41 3.57 10.24
C TYR A 130 0.77 4.49 10.57
N LEU A 131 0.91 4.85 11.84
CA LEU A 131 2.03 5.66 12.31
C LEU A 131 2.66 4.99 13.54
N ARG A 132 3.99 4.97 13.58
CA ARG A 132 4.78 4.59 14.75
C ARG A 132 5.56 5.81 15.22
N ILE A 133 5.33 6.20 16.47
CA ILE A 133 5.94 7.38 17.07
C ILE A 133 6.76 6.93 18.28
N GLU A 134 8.04 7.25 18.30
CA GLU A 134 8.90 7.00 19.45
C GLU A 134 8.98 8.23 20.32
N VAL A 135 8.64 8.07 21.59
CA VAL A 135 8.50 9.18 22.54
C VAL A 135 9.17 8.86 23.88
N LYS A 136 9.35 9.88 24.71
CA LYS A 136 9.66 9.69 26.14
C LYS A 136 8.39 9.19 26.85
N ASP A 137 8.54 8.21 27.73
CA ASP A 137 7.43 7.65 28.53
C ASP A 137 7.25 8.50 29.78
N VAL A 138 6.59 9.63 29.62
CA VAL A 138 6.27 10.57 30.69
C VAL A 138 4.82 11.07 30.60
N PRO A 139 4.21 11.45 31.73
CA PRO A 139 2.84 12.00 31.74
C PRO A 139 2.69 13.18 30.77
N GLY A 140 1.54 13.26 30.09
CA GLY A 140 1.19 14.33 29.17
C GLY A 140 1.58 14.11 27.69
N VAL A 141 2.52 13.22 27.38
CA VAL A 141 2.96 12.99 26.00
C VAL A 141 1.82 12.47 25.13
N LEU A 142 1.07 11.48 25.61
CA LEU A 142 -0.08 10.95 24.87
C LEU A 142 -1.14 12.02 24.62
N SER A 143 -1.43 12.86 25.62
CA SER A 143 -2.37 13.98 25.49
C SER A 143 -1.91 14.97 24.40
N SER A 144 -0.63 15.31 24.38
CA SER A 144 -0.06 16.19 23.35
C SER A 144 -0.21 15.61 21.94
N ILE A 145 0.09 14.31 21.77
CA ILE A 145 -0.06 13.62 20.48
C ILE A 145 -1.52 13.64 20.03
N THR A 146 -2.45 13.20 20.89
CA THR A 146 -3.86 13.14 20.51
C THR A 146 -4.45 14.53 20.21
N LYS A 147 -4.02 15.57 20.93
CA LYS A 147 -4.36 16.96 20.63
C LYS A 147 -3.85 17.38 19.24
N THR A 148 -2.63 17.00 18.90
CA THR A 148 -2.06 17.30 17.56
C THR A 148 -2.89 16.63 16.46
N PHE A 149 -3.26 15.36 16.61
CA PHE A 149 -4.14 14.67 15.65
C PHE A 149 -5.49 15.38 15.51
N ALA A 150 -6.10 15.80 16.63
CA ALA A 150 -7.36 16.55 16.63
C ALA A 150 -7.24 17.89 15.88
N ASN A 151 -6.13 18.63 16.04
CA ASN A 151 -5.90 19.90 15.36
C ASN A 151 -5.86 19.75 13.82
N TYR A 152 -5.47 18.58 13.32
CA TYR A 152 -5.50 18.25 11.88
C TYR A 152 -6.75 17.48 11.45
N ASN A 153 -7.79 17.40 12.32
CA ASN A 153 -9.03 16.65 12.09
C ASN A 153 -8.78 15.16 11.75
N ILE A 154 -7.77 14.55 12.36
CA ILE A 154 -7.45 13.13 12.17
C ILE A 154 -7.98 12.34 13.35
N SER A 155 -8.98 11.47 13.11
CA SER A 155 -9.55 10.59 14.12
C SER A 155 -8.74 9.32 14.27
N ILE A 156 -8.45 8.92 15.50
CA ILE A 156 -7.70 7.72 15.86
C ILE A 156 -8.66 6.54 15.98
N LYS A 157 -8.37 5.45 15.23
CA LYS A 157 -9.13 4.19 15.28
C LYS A 157 -8.58 3.24 16.33
N ASN A 158 -7.26 3.06 16.33
CA ASN A 158 -6.55 2.20 17.28
C ASN A 158 -5.30 2.92 17.79
N LEU A 159 -5.02 2.75 19.08
CA LEU A 159 -3.81 3.25 19.71
C LEU A 159 -3.26 2.18 20.63
N ILE A 160 -1.97 1.89 20.49
CA ILE A 160 -1.24 0.95 21.34
C ILE A 160 0.03 1.65 21.82
N GLN A 161 0.23 1.69 23.12
CA GLN A 161 1.47 2.18 23.72
C GLN A 161 2.26 0.99 24.28
N ASN A 162 3.51 0.89 23.90
CA ASN A 162 4.44 -0.13 24.39
C ASN A 162 5.62 0.55 25.09
N PRO A 163 5.72 0.45 26.42
CA PRO A 163 6.86 1.00 27.14
C PRO A 163 8.11 0.17 26.89
N TYR A 164 9.25 0.82 26.69
CA TYR A 164 10.56 0.17 26.68
C TYR A 164 11.08 0.04 28.10
N LYS A 165 11.33 -1.20 28.56
CA LYS A 165 11.74 -1.49 29.95
C LYS A 165 13.03 -0.80 30.41
N LYS A 166 13.90 -0.30 29.53
CA LYS A 166 15.24 0.20 29.90
C LYS A 166 15.47 1.70 29.79
N ASN A 167 14.70 2.51 29.07
CA ASN A 167 15.17 3.88 28.74
C ASN A 167 14.09 4.97 28.89
N LYS A 168 13.05 4.79 29.67
CA LYS A 168 11.90 5.76 29.77
C LYS A 168 11.41 6.23 28.39
N LYS A 169 11.49 5.34 27.40
CA LYS A 169 10.96 5.54 26.06
C LYS A 169 9.74 4.67 25.86
N ALA A 170 8.82 5.08 25.02
CA ALA A 170 7.69 4.29 24.58
C ALA A 170 7.53 4.38 23.06
N SER A 171 7.03 3.32 22.46
CA SER A 171 6.56 3.33 21.08
C SER A 171 5.04 3.41 21.10
N ILE A 172 4.50 4.41 20.45
CA ILE A 172 3.07 4.59 20.25
C ILE A 172 2.73 4.23 18.83
N ILE A 173 1.83 3.26 18.68
CA ILE A 173 1.31 2.82 17.39
C ILE A 173 -0.10 3.38 17.23
N ILE A 174 -0.34 4.05 16.14
CA ILE A 174 -1.64 4.67 15.82
C ILE A 174 -2.10 4.16 14.46
N ILE A 175 -3.35 3.67 14.41
CA ILE A 175 -4.11 3.49 13.17
C ILE A 175 -5.23 4.52 13.18
N THR A 176 -5.36 5.28 12.10
CA THR A 176 -6.38 6.32 12.00
C THR A 176 -7.62 5.81 11.27
N HIS A 177 -8.73 6.53 11.42
CA HIS A 177 -9.82 6.48 10.46
C HIS A 177 -9.38 7.12 9.14
N GLU A 178 -10.19 6.97 8.09
CA GLU A 178 -9.92 7.60 6.79
C GLU A 178 -9.85 9.11 6.91
N ASN A 179 -8.83 9.69 6.30
CA ASN A 179 -8.64 11.13 6.20
C ASN A 179 -7.87 11.48 4.92
N LEU A 180 -7.88 12.74 4.56
CA LEU A 180 -7.19 13.22 3.36
C LEU A 180 -5.66 13.16 3.54
N GLU A 181 -4.97 12.69 2.52
CA GLU A 181 -3.50 12.60 2.46
C GLU A 181 -2.83 13.93 2.84
N LYS A 182 -3.38 15.07 2.42
CA LYS A 182 -2.87 16.39 2.78
C LYS A 182 -2.78 16.63 4.29
N ASN A 183 -3.75 16.10 5.07
CA ASN A 183 -3.79 16.29 6.51
C ASN A 183 -2.67 15.51 7.20
N TYR A 184 -2.37 14.27 6.73
CA TYR A 184 -1.21 13.51 7.21
C TYR A 184 0.10 14.19 6.88
N ARG A 185 0.25 14.71 5.66
CA ARG A 185 1.46 15.47 5.26
C ARG A 185 1.67 16.72 6.09
N ASN A 186 0.60 17.37 6.52
CA ASN A 186 0.70 18.53 7.40
C ASN A 186 0.99 18.14 8.85
N LEU A 187 0.46 17.02 9.32
CA LEU A 187 0.75 16.46 10.65
C LEU A 187 2.24 16.10 10.80
N LEU A 188 2.88 15.63 9.73
CA LEU A 188 4.28 15.13 9.76
C LEU A 188 5.34 16.21 9.49
N LYS A 189 4.94 17.45 9.28
CA LYS A 189 5.84 18.62 9.16
C LYS A 189 6.15 19.22 10.53
#